data_481294c1a6989e6d6c5d937c5213b39a
#
_entry.id   481294c1a6989e6d6c5d937c5213b39a
#
_cell.length_a   1.000
_cell.length_b   1.000
_cell.length_c   1.000
_cell.angle_alpha   90.00
_cell.angle_beta   90.00
_cell.angle_gamma   90.00
#
_symmetry.space_group_name_H-M   'P 1'
#
loop_
_entity.id
_entity.type
_entity.pdbx_description
1 polymer ?
#
loop_
_entity_poly.entity_id
_entity_poly.type
_entity_poly.pdbx_seq_one_letter_code
_entity_poly.pdbx_strand_id
1 'polypeptide(L)'
;MSHDLALELQKIEVTRRQNGVTQEALERAAMIAGRHYAHLLAGRYAPRKGTVNALRLALRRLIVTPEADTSPQSAFCNMAIRAAIALLCEARGLNAEKIQNSIASKRATQSPEWLEAARVRRDAWALVSNAFGISGSDLARAAGVSKAAISLALRAVEDARDDKEFDREMERLERALTGGGW
;
A
#
# COMPACT_ATOMS: atom_id res chain seq x y z
N MET A 1 13.84 -1.35 -35.60
CA MET A 1 12.69 -1.86 -34.81
C MET A 1 13.08 -2.54 -33.49
N SER A 2 14.22 -3.24 -33.36
CA SER A 2 14.60 -3.88 -32.07
C SER A 2 15.03 -2.90 -30.99
N HIS A 3 15.62 -1.75 -31.34
CA HIS A 3 16.12 -0.77 -30.38
C HIS A 3 14.99 -0.09 -29.57
N ASP A 4 13.85 0.12 -30.19
CA ASP A 4 12.67 0.75 -29.59
C ASP A 4 12.02 -0.15 -28.52
N LEU A 5 11.96 -1.48 -28.75
CA LEU A 5 11.43 -2.44 -27.79
C LEU A 5 12.35 -2.63 -26.57
N ALA A 6 13.67 -2.51 -26.74
CA ALA A 6 14.61 -2.58 -25.64
C ALA A 6 14.49 -1.32 -24.75
N LEU A 7 14.29 -0.14 -25.32
CA LEU A 7 14.05 1.09 -24.59
C LEU A 7 12.72 1.03 -23.81
N GLU A 8 11.67 0.50 -24.42
CA GLU A 8 10.38 0.27 -23.74
C GLU A 8 10.53 -0.70 -22.55
N LEU A 9 11.31 -1.78 -22.71
CA LEU A 9 11.58 -2.73 -21.64
C LEU A 9 12.33 -2.06 -20.48
N GLN A 10 13.28 -1.18 -20.75
CA GLN A 10 13.97 -0.40 -19.72
C GLN A 10 13.02 0.55 -18.99
N LYS A 11 12.10 1.22 -19.68
CA LYS A 11 11.07 2.07 -19.06
C LYS A 11 10.17 1.24 -18.12
N ILE A 12 9.77 0.04 -18.54
CA ILE A 12 9.01 -0.89 -17.69
C ILE A 12 9.80 -1.23 -16.43
N GLU A 13 11.09 -1.55 -16.54
CA GLU A 13 11.94 -1.87 -15.39
C GLU A 13 12.08 -0.70 -14.41
N VAL A 14 12.30 0.51 -14.92
CA VAL A 14 12.38 1.73 -14.09
C VAL A 14 11.05 1.95 -13.34
N THR A 15 9.94 1.89 -14.05
CA THR A 15 8.60 2.07 -13.48
C THR A 15 8.28 0.98 -12.45
N ARG A 16 8.63 -0.29 -12.75
CA ARG A 16 8.46 -1.41 -11.82
C ARG A 16 9.18 -1.17 -10.49
N ARG A 17 10.48 -0.78 -10.57
CA ARG A 17 11.30 -0.51 -9.38
C ARG A 17 10.78 0.68 -8.58
N GLN A 18 10.37 1.75 -9.25
CA GLN A 18 9.81 2.94 -8.60
C GLN A 18 8.54 2.64 -7.80
N ASN A 19 7.76 1.67 -8.26
CA ASN A 19 6.49 1.27 -7.62
C ASN A 19 6.63 0.03 -6.71
N GLY A 20 7.86 -0.47 -6.48
CA GLY A 20 8.10 -1.60 -5.57
C GLY A 20 7.56 -2.94 -6.05
N VAL A 21 7.15 -3.05 -7.33
CA VAL A 21 6.64 -4.30 -7.90
C VAL A 21 7.79 -5.29 -8.07
N THR A 22 7.64 -6.54 -7.60
CA THR A 22 8.67 -7.58 -7.78
C THR A 22 8.69 -8.09 -9.23
N GLN A 23 9.83 -8.61 -9.69
CA GLN A 23 9.91 -9.23 -11.02
C GLN A 23 8.94 -10.40 -11.14
N GLU A 24 8.85 -11.20 -10.10
CA GLU A 24 7.98 -12.38 -10.02
C GLU A 24 6.49 -12.00 -10.12
N ALA A 25 6.06 -10.94 -9.43
CA ALA A 25 4.70 -10.42 -9.54
C ALA A 25 4.39 -9.94 -10.95
N LEU A 26 5.34 -9.23 -11.59
CA LEU A 26 5.18 -8.76 -12.96
C LEU A 26 5.12 -9.92 -13.96
N GLU A 27 6.00 -10.93 -13.84
CA GLU A 27 6.01 -12.12 -14.69
C GLU A 27 4.68 -12.89 -14.58
N ARG A 28 4.21 -13.11 -13.34
CA ARG A 28 2.93 -13.79 -13.07
C ARG A 28 1.75 -13.02 -13.67
N ALA A 29 1.68 -11.72 -13.44
CA ALA A 29 0.60 -10.88 -13.96
C ALA A 29 0.63 -10.75 -15.49
N ALA A 30 1.80 -10.82 -16.12
CA ALA A 30 1.98 -10.83 -17.57
C ALA A 30 1.80 -12.22 -18.19
N MET A 31 1.59 -13.27 -17.36
CA MET A 31 1.48 -14.67 -17.78
C MET A 31 2.66 -15.14 -18.63
N ILE A 32 3.87 -14.73 -18.28
CA ILE A 32 5.11 -15.16 -18.92
C ILE A 32 5.87 -16.12 -18.01
N ALA A 33 6.69 -16.99 -18.63
CA ALA A 33 7.46 -17.98 -17.87
C ALA A 33 8.42 -17.33 -16.88
N GLY A 34 8.57 -17.92 -15.70
CA GLY A 34 9.48 -17.45 -14.68
C GLY A 34 10.90 -17.24 -15.18
N ARG A 35 11.55 -16.17 -14.74
CA ARG A 35 12.86 -15.68 -15.17
C ARG A 35 12.94 -15.18 -16.63
N HIS A 36 11.86 -15.26 -17.42
CA HIS A 36 11.89 -14.79 -18.82
C HIS A 36 12.15 -13.27 -18.88
N TYR A 37 11.53 -12.51 -17.97
CA TYR A 37 11.76 -11.07 -17.87
C TYR A 37 13.22 -10.73 -17.53
N ALA A 38 13.82 -11.45 -16.59
CA ALA A 38 15.24 -11.28 -16.26
C ALA A 38 16.16 -11.58 -17.46
N HIS A 39 15.83 -12.58 -18.27
CA HIS A 39 16.57 -12.90 -19.49
C HIS A 39 16.42 -11.82 -20.57
N LEU A 40 15.24 -11.22 -20.70
CA LEU A 40 15.00 -10.09 -21.60
C LEU A 40 15.84 -8.86 -21.18
N LEU A 41 15.87 -8.54 -19.88
CA LEU A 41 16.69 -7.44 -19.34
C LEU A 41 18.19 -7.67 -19.51
N ALA A 42 18.64 -8.92 -19.39
CA ALA A 42 20.03 -9.31 -19.60
C ALA A 42 20.42 -9.41 -21.09
N GLY A 43 19.49 -9.12 -22.03
CA GLY A 43 19.73 -9.18 -23.46
C GLY A 43 19.93 -10.59 -24.01
N ARG A 44 19.61 -11.65 -23.21
CA ARG A 44 19.72 -13.04 -23.67
C ARG A 44 18.69 -13.40 -24.74
N TYR A 45 17.57 -12.72 -24.75
CA TYR A 45 16.51 -12.86 -25.73
C TYR A 45 16.09 -11.50 -26.30
N ALA A 46 15.78 -11.47 -27.58
CA ALA A 46 15.23 -10.28 -28.20
C ALA A 46 13.78 -10.06 -27.72
N PRO A 47 13.43 -8.85 -27.25
CA PRO A 47 12.07 -8.58 -26.83
C PRO A 47 11.10 -8.61 -28.01
N ARG A 48 9.99 -9.32 -27.85
CA ARG A 48 8.89 -9.35 -28.84
C ARG A 48 7.84 -8.32 -28.46
N LYS A 49 7.23 -7.67 -29.45
CA LYS A 49 6.19 -6.64 -29.24
C LYS A 49 5.05 -7.12 -28.35
N GLY A 50 4.59 -8.36 -28.53
CA GLY A 50 3.55 -8.98 -27.71
C GLY A 50 3.97 -9.09 -26.22
N THR A 51 5.20 -9.55 -25.96
CA THR A 51 5.74 -9.69 -24.60
C THR A 51 5.88 -8.33 -23.91
N VAL A 52 6.42 -7.33 -24.61
CA VAL A 52 6.55 -5.96 -24.05
C VAL A 52 5.19 -5.36 -23.76
N ASN A 53 4.21 -5.55 -24.62
CA ASN A 53 2.84 -5.09 -24.39
C ASN A 53 2.19 -5.81 -23.18
N ALA A 54 2.37 -7.13 -23.05
CA ALA A 54 1.87 -7.89 -21.90
C ALA A 54 2.49 -7.38 -20.58
N LEU A 55 3.80 -7.19 -20.55
CA LEU A 55 4.50 -6.62 -19.39
C LEU A 55 4.01 -5.22 -19.04
N ARG A 56 3.81 -4.34 -20.03
CA ARG A 56 3.30 -2.99 -19.82
C ARG A 56 1.88 -2.98 -19.26
N LEU A 57 0.99 -3.83 -19.79
CA LEU A 57 -0.39 -3.96 -19.29
C LEU A 57 -0.42 -4.55 -17.88
N ALA A 58 0.39 -5.57 -17.62
CA ALA A 58 0.52 -6.19 -16.31
C ALA A 58 1.04 -5.17 -15.27
N LEU A 59 2.08 -4.42 -15.62
CA LEU A 59 2.63 -3.39 -14.73
C LEU A 59 1.59 -2.30 -14.43
N ARG A 60 0.84 -1.84 -15.44
CA ARG A 60 -0.27 -0.90 -15.21
C ARG A 60 -1.29 -1.46 -14.23
N ARG A 61 -1.71 -2.71 -14.39
CA ARG A 61 -2.65 -3.37 -13.47
C ARG A 61 -2.09 -3.41 -12.05
N LEU A 62 -0.83 -3.81 -11.87
CA LEU A 62 -0.18 -3.91 -10.58
C LEU A 62 0.05 -2.54 -9.89
N ILE A 63 0.20 -1.47 -10.67
CA ILE A 63 0.34 -0.10 -10.14
C ILE A 63 -1.02 0.50 -9.81
N VAL A 64 -2.02 0.32 -10.68
CA VAL A 64 -3.39 0.85 -10.51
C VAL A 64 -4.19 -0.02 -9.54
N THR A 65 -3.92 -1.31 -9.56
CA THR A 65 -4.44 -2.30 -8.62
C THR A 65 -3.21 -3.01 -8.08
N PRO A 66 -2.54 -2.53 -7.01
CA PRO A 66 -1.63 -3.39 -6.27
C PRO A 66 -2.41 -4.68 -6.06
N GLU A 67 -1.77 -5.87 -6.25
CA GLU A 67 -2.46 -7.16 -6.03
C GLU A 67 -3.19 -7.04 -4.70
N ALA A 68 -4.38 -6.48 -4.76
CA ALA A 68 -5.30 -6.58 -3.67
C ALA A 68 -5.52 -8.08 -3.61
N ASP A 69 -4.97 -8.70 -2.58
CA ASP A 69 -5.40 -10.01 -2.16
C ASP A 69 -6.93 -9.91 -2.16
N THR A 70 -7.57 -10.44 -3.20
CA THR A 70 -9.02 -10.35 -3.41
C THR A 70 -9.76 -11.27 -2.47
N SER A 71 -9.07 -11.82 -1.46
CA SER A 71 -9.73 -12.52 -0.39
C SER A 71 -10.73 -11.58 0.30
N PRO A 72 -11.90 -12.08 0.70
CA PRO A 72 -12.88 -11.30 1.46
C PRO A 72 -12.25 -10.61 2.67
N GLN A 73 -11.27 -11.24 3.29
CA GLN A 73 -10.49 -10.72 4.42
C GLN A 73 -9.70 -9.46 4.03
N SER A 74 -9.02 -9.48 2.89
CA SER A 74 -8.22 -8.33 2.42
C SER A 74 -9.10 -7.16 1.98
N ALA A 75 -10.23 -7.45 1.34
CA ALA A 75 -11.24 -6.45 0.97
C ALA A 75 -11.81 -5.77 2.23
N PHE A 76 -12.16 -6.55 3.26
CA PHE A 76 -12.61 -6.04 4.55
C PHE A 76 -11.54 -5.18 5.22
N CYS A 77 -10.29 -5.65 5.30
CA CYS A 77 -9.17 -4.88 5.85
C CYS A 77 -9.02 -3.52 5.16
N ASN A 78 -9.03 -3.50 3.84
CA ASN A 78 -8.91 -2.25 3.07
C ASN A 78 -10.07 -1.29 3.34
N MET A 79 -11.29 -1.80 3.42
CA MET A 79 -12.47 -1.01 3.74
C MET A 79 -12.38 -0.46 5.18
N ALA A 80 -11.99 -1.28 6.14
CA ALA A 80 -11.83 -0.88 7.54
C ALA A 80 -10.75 0.20 7.70
N ILE A 81 -9.60 0.06 7.03
CA ILE A 81 -8.54 1.08 7.03
C ILE A 81 -9.04 2.41 6.47
N ARG A 82 -9.79 2.39 5.36
CA ARG A 82 -10.37 3.61 4.78
C ARG A 82 -11.37 4.27 5.70
N ALA A 83 -12.23 3.50 6.35
CA ALA A 83 -13.19 3.99 7.33
C ALA A 83 -12.49 4.60 8.54
N ALA A 84 -11.45 3.95 9.07
CA ALA A 84 -10.65 4.47 10.17
C ALA A 84 -9.95 5.78 9.81
N ILE A 85 -9.39 5.89 8.60
CA ILE A 85 -8.80 7.17 8.12
C ILE A 85 -9.87 8.26 8.05
N ALA A 86 -11.06 7.96 7.55
CA ALA A 86 -12.14 8.94 7.46
C ALA A 86 -12.56 9.45 8.85
N LEU A 87 -12.76 8.56 9.81
CA LEU A 87 -13.10 8.90 11.20
C LEU A 87 -12.02 9.74 11.89
N LEU A 88 -10.74 9.36 11.73
CA LEU A 88 -9.62 10.14 12.26
C LEU A 88 -9.54 11.53 11.64
N CYS A 89 -9.75 11.63 10.34
CA CYS A 89 -9.73 12.92 9.65
C CYS A 89 -10.89 13.80 10.09
N GLU A 90 -12.09 13.26 10.25
CA GLU A 90 -13.24 13.98 10.78
C GLU A 90 -12.97 14.49 12.20
N ALA A 91 -12.47 13.63 13.09
CA ALA A 91 -12.17 13.99 14.47
C ALA A 91 -11.09 15.08 14.60
N ARG A 92 -10.15 15.13 13.64
CA ARG A 92 -9.01 16.06 13.65
C ARG A 92 -9.14 17.23 12.67
N GLY A 93 -10.27 17.37 11.97
CA GLY A 93 -10.50 18.43 10.99
C GLY A 93 -9.58 18.33 9.76
N LEU A 94 -9.20 17.12 9.34
CA LEU A 94 -8.31 16.86 8.22
C LEU A 94 -9.06 16.43 6.97
N ASN A 95 -8.44 16.59 5.80
CA ASN A 95 -9.02 16.12 4.54
C ASN A 95 -8.69 14.64 4.29
N ALA A 96 -9.69 13.77 4.42
CA ALA A 96 -9.54 12.33 4.26
C ALA A 96 -9.10 11.92 2.85
N GLU A 97 -9.60 12.57 1.80
CA GLU A 97 -9.23 12.28 0.42
C GLU A 97 -7.74 12.59 0.17
N LYS A 98 -7.27 13.74 0.68
CA LYS A 98 -5.84 14.11 0.58
C LYS A 98 -4.95 13.09 1.28
N ILE A 99 -5.36 12.61 2.47
CA ILE A 99 -4.62 11.60 3.24
C ILE A 99 -4.62 10.24 2.53
N GLN A 100 -5.77 9.78 2.04
CA GLN A 100 -5.90 8.49 1.34
C GLN A 100 -5.11 8.46 0.04
N ASN A 101 -5.10 9.57 -0.70
CA ASN A 101 -4.41 9.68 -1.99
C ASN A 101 -2.92 10.05 -1.84
N SER A 102 -2.46 10.40 -0.64
CA SER A 102 -1.04 10.69 -0.40
C SER A 102 -0.19 9.43 -0.55
N ILE A 103 0.51 9.33 -1.67
CA ILE A 103 1.43 8.23 -1.93
C ILE A 103 2.66 8.42 -1.02
N ALA A 104 3.11 7.33 -0.40
CA ALA A 104 4.36 7.29 0.38
C ALA A 104 5.57 7.48 -0.57
N SER A 105 5.77 8.70 -1.05
CA SER A 105 6.94 9.05 -1.85
C SER A 105 8.15 9.19 -0.93
N LYS A 106 9.22 8.45 -1.21
CA LYS A 106 10.51 8.56 -0.48
C LYS A 106 11.11 9.97 -0.49
N ARG A 107 10.69 10.84 -1.42
CA ARG A 107 11.16 12.23 -1.54
C ARG A 107 10.37 13.23 -0.68
N ALA A 108 9.21 12.85 -0.19
CA ALA A 108 8.30 13.72 0.57
C ALA A 108 8.41 13.56 2.09
N THR A 109 9.37 12.76 2.59
CA THR A 109 9.50 12.38 4.02
C THR A 109 9.75 13.53 4.99
N GLN A 110 9.93 14.76 4.51
CA GLN A 110 10.19 15.94 5.33
C GLN A 110 9.05 16.98 5.26
N SER A 111 8.03 16.79 4.42
CA SER A 111 6.94 17.75 4.40
C SER A 111 6.00 17.53 5.60
N PRO A 112 5.53 18.61 6.26
CA PRO A 112 4.58 18.51 7.37
C PRO A 112 3.32 17.69 6.99
N GLU A 113 2.82 17.89 5.79
CA GLU A 113 1.63 17.19 5.25
C GLU A 113 1.87 15.68 5.09
N TRP A 114 3.07 15.28 4.68
CA TRP A 114 3.41 13.87 4.58
C TRP A 114 3.50 13.23 5.98
N LEU A 115 4.09 13.94 6.95
CA LEU A 115 4.19 13.46 8.33
C LEU A 115 2.80 13.33 8.97
N GLU A 116 1.90 14.28 8.72
CA GLU A 116 0.52 14.21 9.18
C GLU A 116 -0.21 13.01 8.56
N ALA A 117 -0.11 12.81 7.25
CA ALA A 117 -0.68 11.66 6.58
C ALA A 117 -0.10 10.32 7.07
N ALA A 118 1.18 10.29 7.41
CA ALA A 118 1.84 9.12 7.98
C ALA A 118 1.32 8.80 9.38
N ARG A 119 1.10 9.83 10.22
CA ARG A 119 0.50 9.68 11.56
C ARG A 119 -0.92 9.14 11.48
N VAL A 120 -1.77 9.74 10.64
CA VAL A 120 -3.17 9.29 10.47
C VAL A 120 -3.21 7.84 9.98
N ARG A 121 -2.39 7.45 9.03
CA ARG A 121 -2.33 6.05 8.56
C ARG A 121 -1.88 5.10 9.66
N ARG A 122 -0.87 5.47 10.44
CA ARG A 122 -0.38 4.69 11.58
C ARG A 122 -1.50 4.46 12.60
N ASP A 123 -2.19 5.52 12.97
CA ASP A 123 -3.27 5.48 13.95
C ASP A 123 -4.47 4.68 13.42
N ALA A 124 -4.78 4.79 12.12
CA ALA A 124 -5.82 3.98 11.46
C ALA A 124 -5.49 2.47 11.48
N TRP A 125 -4.24 2.07 11.31
CA TRP A 125 -3.84 0.66 11.42
C TRP A 125 -4.03 0.12 12.83
N ALA A 126 -3.72 0.91 13.85
CA ALA A 126 -3.95 0.52 15.24
C ALA A 126 -5.44 0.40 15.55
N LEU A 127 -6.26 1.38 15.14
CA LEU A 127 -7.72 1.31 15.29
C LEU A 127 -8.29 0.03 14.68
N VAL A 128 -7.91 -0.29 13.44
CA VAL A 128 -8.41 -1.49 12.75
C VAL A 128 -7.91 -2.77 13.41
N SER A 129 -6.66 -2.81 13.86
CA SER A 129 -6.12 -3.95 14.59
C SER A 129 -6.90 -4.22 15.87
N ASN A 130 -7.14 -3.19 16.67
CA ASN A 130 -7.79 -3.31 17.97
C ASN A 130 -9.30 -3.56 17.82
N ALA A 131 -9.98 -2.80 16.95
CA ALA A 131 -11.43 -2.91 16.78
C ALA A 131 -11.88 -4.27 16.21
N PHE A 132 -11.09 -4.86 15.32
CA PHE A 132 -11.48 -6.10 14.61
C PHE A 132 -10.55 -7.29 14.86
N GLY A 133 -9.53 -7.16 15.70
CA GLY A 133 -8.56 -8.22 15.97
C GLY A 133 -7.73 -8.63 14.74
N ILE A 134 -7.55 -7.70 13.78
CA ILE A 134 -6.83 -7.99 12.54
C ILE A 134 -5.33 -8.10 12.80
N SER A 135 -4.73 -9.19 12.29
CA SER A 135 -3.31 -9.44 12.48
C SER A 135 -2.44 -8.40 11.77
N GLY A 136 -1.27 -8.09 12.34
CA GLY A 136 -0.30 -7.19 11.68
C GLY A 136 0.18 -7.70 10.31
N SER A 137 0.08 -8.99 10.04
CA SER A 137 0.38 -9.59 8.74
C SER A 137 -0.67 -9.26 7.68
N ASP A 138 -1.95 -9.30 8.07
CA ASP A 138 -3.06 -8.98 7.18
C ASP A 138 -3.15 -7.48 6.92
N LEU A 139 -2.90 -6.65 7.95
CA LEU A 139 -2.75 -5.21 7.80
C LEU A 139 -1.61 -4.84 6.85
N ALA A 140 -0.45 -5.49 6.99
CA ALA A 140 0.70 -5.24 6.12
C ALA A 140 0.39 -5.55 4.66
N ARG A 141 -0.31 -6.66 4.43
CA ARG A 141 -0.75 -7.08 3.10
C ARG A 141 -1.78 -6.10 2.51
N ALA A 142 -2.80 -5.74 3.29
CA ALA A 142 -3.83 -4.81 2.86
C ALA A 142 -3.29 -3.40 2.61
N ALA A 143 -2.42 -2.90 3.48
CA ALA A 143 -1.82 -1.57 3.36
C ALA A 143 -0.67 -1.50 2.32
N GLY A 144 -0.21 -2.63 1.79
CA GLY A 144 0.92 -2.67 0.85
C GLY A 144 2.28 -2.26 1.47
N VAL A 145 2.45 -2.48 2.78
CA VAL A 145 3.67 -2.14 3.52
C VAL A 145 4.32 -3.37 4.15
N SER A 146 5.55 -3.24 4.65
CA SER A 146 6.21 -4.35 5.33
C SER A 146 5.59 -4.65 6.70
N LYS A 147 5.64 -5.92 7.13
CA LYS A 147 5.21 -6.33 8.48
C LYS A 147 5.97 -5.58 9.57
N ALA A 148 7.25 -5.28 9.34
CA ALA A 148 8.07 -4.49 10.26
C ALA A 148 7.53 -3.06 10.41
N ALA A 149 7.08 -2.43 9.31
CA ALA A 149 6.47 -1.10 9.35
C ALA A 149 5.17 -1.09 10.17
N ILE A 150 4.31 -2.11 10.01
CA ILE A 150 3.10 -2.24 10.84
C ILE A 150 3.47 -2.44 12.32
N SER A 151 4.41 -3.34 12.62
CA SER A 151 4.82 -3.59 14.01
C SER A 151 5.36 -2.34 14.70
N LEU A 152 6.15 -1.53 13.99
CA LEU A 152 6.64 -0.25 14.52
C LEU A 152 5.50 0.76 14.69
N ALA A 153 4.54 0.79 13.75
CA ALA A 153 3.38 1.66 13.83
C ALA A 153 2.50 1.34 15.04
N LEU A 154 2.20 0.05 15.25
CA LEU A 154 1.38 -0.39 16.40
C LEU A 154 2.04 -0.07 17.73
N ARG A 155 3.36 -0.32 17.87
CA ARG A 155 4.11 0.05 19.08
C ARG A 155 4.09 1.55 19.33
N ALA A 156 4.29 2.36 18.29
CA ALA A 156 4.29 3.81 18.44
C ALA A 156 2.92 4.37 18.86
N VAL A 157 1.82 3.69 18.51
CA VAL A 157 0.48 4.05 18.99
C VAL A 157 0.28 3.57 20.41
N GLU A 158 0.75 2.38 20.77
CA GLU A 158 0.71 1.86 22.14
C GLU A 158 1.45 2.80 23.09
N ASP A 159 2.67 3.21 22.76
CA ASP A 159 3.44 4.19 23.52
C ASP A 159 2.72 5.55 23.63
N ALA A 160 2.00 5.98 22.57
CA ALA A 160 1.25 7.24 22.59
C ALA A 160 -0.01 7.18 23.46
N ARG A 161 -0.56 5.99 23.76
CA ARG A 161 -1.72 5.82 24.65
C ARG A 161 -1.43 6.16 26.12
N ASP A 162 -0.18 6.35 26.49
CA ASP A 162 0.17 6.93 27.80
C ASP A 162 -0.39 8.35 27.96
N ASP A 163 -0.64 9.07 26.88
CA ASP A 163 -1.41 10.31 26.88
C ASP A 163 -2.92 9.99 26.97
N LYS A 164 -3.52 10.41 28.09
CA LYS A 164 -4.94 10.14 28.39
C LYS A 164 -5.91 10.78 27.41
N GLU A 165 -5.55 11.87 26.75
CA GLU A 165 -6.41 12.53 25.76
C GLU A 165 -6.41 11.74 24.45
N PHE A 166 -5.23 11.36 24.00
CA PHE A 166 -5.06 10.50 22.83
C PHE A 166 -5.74 9.13 23.04
N ASP A 167 -5.57 8.51 24.21
CA ASP A 167 -6.19 7.22 24.51
C ASP A 167 -7.72 7.29 24.46
N ARG A 168 -8.34 8.32 25.07
CA ARG A 168 -9.79 8.56 24.97
C ARG A 168 -10.26 8.81 23.54
N GLU A 169 -9.48 9.52 22.74
CA GLU A 169 -9.78 9.69 21.31
C GLU A 169 -9.83 8.33 20.61
N MET A 170 -8.80 7.51 20.79
CA MET A 170 -8.69 6.19 20.20
C MET A 170 -9.83 5.26 20.63
N GLU A 171 -10.15 5.18 21.91
CA GLU A 171 -11.28 4.38 22.43
C GLU A 171 -12.63 4.81 21.84
N ARG A 172 -12.86 6.12 21.71
CA ARG A 172 -14.08 6.64 21.06
C ARG A 172 -14.17 6.21 19.62
N LEU A 173 -13.07 6.30 18.88
CA LEU A 173 -13.02 5.94 17.45
C LEU A 173 -13.10 4.42 17.25
N GLU A 174 -12.53 3.60 18.12
CA GLU A 174 -12.69 2.14 18.12
C GLU A 174 -14.17 1.76 18.29
N ARG A 175 -14.87 2.38 19.24
CA ARG A 175 -16.33 2.17 19.43
C ARG A 175 -17.14 2.59 18.20
N ALA A 176 -16.83 3.74 17.61
CA ALA A 176 -17.51 4.23 16.41
C ALA A 176 -17.30 3.27 15.23
N LEU A 177 -16.09 2.71 15.09
CA LEU A 177 -15.73 1.79 14.01
C LEU A 177 -16.47 0.44 14.12
N THR A 178 -16.73 -0.02 15.33
CA THR A 178 -17.45 -1.29 15.60
C THR A 178 -18.97 -1.13 15.66
N GLY A 179 -19.50 0.07 15.47
CA GLY A 179 -20.93 0.34 15.55
C GLY A 179 -21.49 0.41 16.98
N GLY A 180 -20.62 0.45 17.99
CA GLY A 180 -20.98 0.79 19.35
C GLY A 180 -21.41 2.25 19.42
N GLY A 181 -22.72 2.52 19.65
CA GLY A 181 -23.33 3.84 19.54
C GLY A 181 -22.62 4.91 20.34
N TRP A 182 -22.85 6.13 19.90
CA TRP A 182 -22.41 7.41 20.46
C TRP A 182 -22.95 7.60 21.87
#